data_600b020a020c9ef008581585e9b16c0a
#
_entry.id   600b020a020c9ef008581585e9b16c0a
#
_cell.length_a   1.000
_cell.length_b   1.000
_cell.length_c   1.000
_cell.angle_alpha   90.00
_cell.angle_beta   90.00
_cell.angle_gamma   90.00
#
_symmetry.space_group_name_H-M   'P 1'
#
loop_
_entity.id
_entity.type
_entity.pdbx_description
1 polymer ?
#
loop_
_entity_poly.entity_id
_entity_poly.type
_entity_poly.pdbx_seq_one_letter_code
_entity_poly.pdbx_strand_id
1 'polypeptide(L)'
;MRKLFISLCFSACCSLLAAQTTNPIQEAMANYDYETALMLIDQETPTVPLLYQKGKALKGLGNNLEALSVFQEVVARDSLNPRAYIEAAECCKSLAKYSEALDYYQNALHINPDNKYARIQYISLLMNMKRYRE
;
A
#
# COMPACT_ATOMS: atom_id res chain seq x y z
N MET A 1 12.23 43.04 -43.37
CA MET A 1 11.11 42.33 -42.73
C MET A 1 11.36 40.82 -42.69
N ARG A 2 12.36 40.38 -41.98
CA ARG A 2 12.68 38.92 -41.90
C ARG A 2 13.33 38.55 -40.56
N LYS A 3 12.86 39.08 -39.43
CA LYS A 3 13.47 38.78 -38.11
C LYS A 3 12.43 38.61 -36.97
N LEU A 4 11.19 38.20 -37.26
CA LEU A 4 10.13 38.08 -36.22
C LEU A 4 9.47 36.71 -36.14
N PHE A 5 10.03 35.66 -36.72
CA PHE A 5 9.37 34.31 -36.72
C PHE A 5 10.11 33.20 -35.96
N ILE A 6 11.21 33.50 -35.24
CA ILE A 6 11.99 32.45 -34.57
C ILE A 6 11.75 32.40 -33.04
N SER A 7 10.97 33.36 -32.48
CA SER A 7 10.78 33.43 -31.02
C SER A 7 9.58 32.71 -30.46
N LEU A 8 8.70 32.12 -31.27
CA LEU A 8 7.47 31.47 -30.78
C LEU A 8 7.54 29.95 -30.65
N CYS A 9 8.59 29.29 -31.15
CA CYS A 9 8.69 27.81 -31.06
C CYS A 9 9.43 27.32 -29.82
N PHE A 10 10.08 28.18 -29.04
CA PHE A 10 10.86 27.75 -27.87
C PHE A 10 10.02 27.69 -26.58
N SER A 11 8.86 28.35 -26.55
CA SER A 11 7.97 28.39 -25.36
C SER A 11 7.03 27.19 -25.27
N ALA A 12 6.76 26.50 -26.38
CA ALA A 12 5.85 25.36 -26.40
C ALA A 12 6.53 24.02 -26.03
N CYS A 13 7.85 23.95 -26.13
CA CYS A 13 8.61 22.73 -25.82
C CYS A 13 8.89 22.55 -24.33
N CYS A 14 8.93 23.64 -23.53
CA CYS A 14 9.16 23.57 -22.10
C CYS A 14 7.93 23.13 -21.29
N SER A 15 6.72 23.28 -21.82
CA SER A 15 5.49 22.89 -21.11
C SER A 15 5.13 21.41 -21.29
N LEU A 16 5.75 20.69 -22.22
CA LEU A 16 5.56 19.24 -22.36
C LEU A 16 6.54 18.38 -21.56
N LEU A 17 7.64 18.98 -21.05
CA LEU A 17 8.60 18.26 -20.20
C LEU A 17 8.25 18.29 -18.72
N ALA A 18 7.24 19.07 -18.31
CA ALA A 18 6.82 19.17 -16.91
C ALA A 18 5.71 18.15 -16.52
N ALA A 19 5.35 17.22 -17.40
CA ALA A 19 4.21 16.32 -17.21
C ALA A 19 4.58 14.87 -16.87
N GLN A 20 5.83 14.56 -16.50
CA GLN A 20 6.22 13.22 -16.05
C GLN A 20 7.24 13.31 -14.91
N THR A 21 6.92 14.02 -13.85
CA THR A 21 7.57 13.74 -12.56
C THR A 21 6.87 12.51 -11.98
N THR A 22 7.27 11.33 -12.41
CA THR A 22 6.93 10.09 -11.71
C THR A 22 7.40 10.26 -10.28
N ASN A 23 6.49 10.07 -9.32
CA ASN A 23 6.84 10.11 -7.92
C ASN A 23 7.89 9.02 -7.67
N PRO A 24 9.11 9.35 -7.22
CA PRO A 24 10.20 8.39 -7.10
C PRO A 24 9.87 7.22 -6.18
N ILE A 25 9.02 7.44 -5.17
CA ILE A 25 8.50 6.37 -4.30
C ILE A 25 7.63 5.39 -5.11
N GLN A 26 6.74 5.90 -5.95
CA GLN A 26 5.88 5.05 -6.78
C GLN A 26 6.69 4.27 -7.82
N GLU A 27 7.73 4.87 -8.38
CA GLU A 27 8.64 4.21 -9.31
C GLU A 27 9.41 3.07 -8.61
N ALA A 28 9.99 3.32 -7.45
CA ALA A 28 10.67 2.30 -6.65
C ALA A 28 9.71 1.16 -6.28
N MET A 29 8.48 1.48 -5.84
CA MET A 29 7.46 0.49 -5.53
C MET A 29 7.05 -0.34 -6.76
N ALA A 30 6.91 0.27 -7.93
CA ALA A 30 6.56 -0.42 -9.18
C ALA A 30 7.67 -1.36 -9.67
N ASN A 31 8.92 -1.00 -9.39
CA ASN A 31 10.11 -1.80 -9.72
C ASN A 31 10.45 -2.85 -8.65
N TYR A 32 9.63 -2.98 -7.59
CA TYR A 32 9.89 -3.85 -6.43
C TYR A 32 11.18 -3.51 -5.67
N ASP A 33 11.70 -2.29 -5.84
CA ASP A 33 12.84 -1.76 -5.10
C ASP A 33 12.35 -1.18 -3.77
N TYR A 34 11.99 -2.09 -2.87
CA TYR A 34 11.38 -1.73 -1.59
C TYR A 34 12.35 -1.04 -0.63
N GLU A 35 13.64 -1.31 -0.75
CA GLU A 35 14.68 -0.67 0.07
C GLU A 35 14.80 0.81 -0.29
N THR A 36 14.90 1.13 -1.58
CA THR A 36 14.88 2.51 -2.06
C THR A 36 13.55 3.20 -1.71
N ALA A 37 12.42 2.51 -1.87
CA ALA A 37 11.11 3.06 -1.50
C ALA A 37 11.06 3.44 -0.02
N LEU A 38 11.53 2.58 0.89
CA LEU A 38 11.58 2.87 2.33
C LEU A 38 12.48 4.05 2.64
N MET A 39 13.66 4.11 2.04
CA MET A 39 14.61 5.22 2.23
C MET A 39 13.99 6.56 1.81
N LEU A 40 13.24 6.59 0.71
CA LEU A 40 12.54 7.80 0.24
C LEU A 40 11.36 8.15 1.14
N ILE A 41 10.58 7.16 1.57
CA ILE A 41 9.42 7.34 2.45
C ILE A 41 9.87 7.93 3.80
N ASP A 42 10.97 7.45 4.36
CA ASP A 42 11.45 7.90 5.68
C ASP A 42 11.98 9.35 5.68
N GLN A 43 12.17 9.95 4.50
CA GLN A 43 12.51 11.39 4.36
C GLN A 43 11.28 12.29 4.35
N GLU A 44 10.08 11.73 4.20
CA GLU A 44 8.83 12.47 4.08
C GLU A 44 8.06 12.52 5.42
N THR A 45 7.17 13.49 5.55
CA THR A 45 6.24 13.52 6.70
C THR A 45 5.23 12.36 6.61
N PRO A 46 5.02 11.58 7.69
CA PRO A 46 4.21 10.39 7.65
C PRO A 46 2.71 10.71 7.51
N THR A 47 2.20 10.67 6.29
CA THR A 47 0.77 10.71 5.97
C THR A 47 0.18 9.30 5.90
N VAL A 48 -1.14 9.17 6.01
CA VAL A 48 -1.82 7.86 5.91
C VAL A 48 -1.49 7.12 4.61
N PRO A 49 -1.54 7.75 3.41
CA PRO A 49 -1.14 7.08 2.18
C PRO A 49 0.33 6.64 2.17
N LEU A 50 1.22 7.44 2.77
CA LEU A 50 2.64 7.15 2.81
C LEU A 50 2.96 6.00 3.77
N LEU A 51 2.31 5.97 4.94
CA LEU A 51 2.39 4.85 5.87
C LEU A 51 1.86 3.56 5.23
N TYR A 52 0.77 3.63 4.46
CA TYR A 52 0.28 2.47 3.72
C TYR A 52 1.33 1.94 2.73
N GLN A 53 2.00 2.81 1.97
CA GLN A 53 3.10 2.42 1.08
C GLN A 53 4.30 1.84 1.86
N LYS A 54 4.64 2.43 3.02
CA LYS A 54 5.68 1.89 3.92
C LYS A 54 5.37 0.45 4.34
N GLY A 55 4.16 0.21 4.81
CA GLY A 55 3.70 -1.14 5.18
C GLY A 55 3.80 -2.13 4.00
N LYS A 56 3.43 -1.69 2.80
CA LYS A 56 3.55 -2.50 1.57
C LYS A 56 5.01 -2.84 1.23
N ALA A 57 5.91 -1.88 1.33
CA ALA A 57 7.34 -2.10 1.09
C ALA A 57 7.95 -3.06 2.10
N LEU A 58 7.67 -2.89 3.40
CA LEU A 58 8.11 -3.79 4.47
C LEU A 58 7.58 -5.21 4.26
N LYS A 59 6.31 -5.37 3.88
CA LYS A 59 5.74 -6.67 3.55
C LYS A 59 6.44 -7.30 2.34
N GLY A 60 6.77 -6.51 1.32
CA GLY A 60 7.53 -6.95 0.14
C GLY A 60 8.92 -7.48 0.49
N LEU A 61 9.58 -6.93 1.50
CA LEU A 61 10.85 -7.41 2.05
C LEU A 61 10.70 -8.59 3.02
N GLY A 62 9.48 -9.05 3.30
CA GLY A 62 9.22 -10.11 4.27
C GLY A 62 9.22 -9.66 5.74
N ASN A 63 9.37 -8.37 6.00
CA ASN A 63 9.34 -7.78 7.35
C ASN A 63 7.90 -7.66 7.87
N ASN A 64 7.20 -8.80 7.97
CA ASN A 64 5.76 -8.83 8.27
C ASN A 64 5.41 -8.27 9.65
N LEU A 65 6.31 -8.36 10.63
CA LEU A 65 6.06 -7.83 11.97
C LEU A 65 6.04 -6.30 11.97
N GLU A 66 7.03 -5.68 11.34
CA GLU A 66 7.07 -4.21 11.18
C GLU A 66 5.94 -3.72 10.27
N ALA A 67 5.67 -4.43 9.17
CA ALA A 67 4.57 -4.10 8.28
C ALA A 67 3.22 -4.10 9.04
N LEU A 68 2.98 -5.10 9.88
CA LEU A 68 1.78 -5.17 10.72
C LEU A 68 1.67 -3.93 11.62
N SER A 69 2.75 -3.54 12.29
CA SER A 69 2.76 -2.34 13.15
C SER A 69 2.41 -1.08 12.36
N VAL A 70 2.95 -0.93 11.15
CA VAL A 70 2.64 0.22 10.29
C VAL A 70 1.18 0.19 9.83
N PHE A 71 0.62 -0.98 9.44
CA PHE A 71 -0.80 -1.06 9.07
C PHE A 71 -1.72 -0.83 10.26
N GLN A 72 -1.33 -1.22 11.48
CA GLN A 72 -2.05 -0.86 12.71
C GLN A 72 -2.09 0.65 12.93
N GLU A 73 -1.00 1.35 12.65
CA GLU A 73 -0.98 2.81 12.67
C GLU A 73 -1.89 3.42 11.59
N VAL A 74 -1.91 2.84 10.37
CA VAL A 74 -2.82 3.28 9.31
C VAL A 74 -4.27 3.16 9.75
N VAL A 75 -4.71 2.03 10.31
CA VAL A 75 -6.10 1.84 10.75
C VAL A 75 -6.44 2.69 11.99
N ALA A 76 -5.46 3.03 12.83
CA ALA A 76 -5.66 3.94 13.94
C ALA A 76 -5.92 5.38 13.48
N ARG A 77 -5.29 5.80 12.39
CA ARG A 77 -5.47 7.14 11.79
C ARG A 77 -6.65 7.21 10.82
N ASP A 78 -6.96 6.11 10.14
CA ASP A 78 -8.06 5.97 9.17
C ASP A 78 -8.77 4.62 9.39
N SER A 79 -9.71 4.61 10.33
CA SER A 79 -10.44 3.41 10.75
C SER A 79 -11.44 2.88 9.70
N LEU A 80 -11.68 3.62 8.63
CA LEU A 80 -12.58 3.24 7.52
C LEU A 80 -11.81 2.78 6.28
N ASN A 81 -10.53 2.43 6.41
CA ASN A 81 -9.68 1.96 5.34
C ASN A 81 -9.68 0.43 5.24
N PRO A 82 -10.54 -0.20 4.42
CA PRO A 82 -10.64 -1.66 4.36
C PRO A 82 -9.37 -2.31 3.81
N ARG A 83 -8.59 -1.59 2.98
CA ARG A 83 -7.33 -2.09 2.43
C ARG A 83 -6.28 -2.29 3.52
N ALA A 84 -6.18 -1.35 4.46
CA ALA A 84 -5.22 -1.45 5.56
C ALA A 84 -5.54 -2.63 6.48
N TYR A 85 -6.82 -2.90 6.75
CA TYR A 85 -7.25 -4.10 7.49
C TYR A 85 -6.88 -5.39 6.74
N ILE A 86 -7.06 -5.45 5.43
CA ILE A 86 -6.69 -6.61 4.62
C ILE A 86 -5.17 -6.84 4.67
N GLU A 87 -4.37 -5.80 4.52
CA GLU A 87 -2.91 -5.92 4.58
C GLU A 87 -2.43 -6.35 5.98
N ALA A 88 -3.05 -5.83 7.06
CA ALA A 88 -2.79 -6.29 8.42
C ALA A 88 -3.13 -7.77 8.60
N ALA A 89 -4.26 -8.23 8.05
CA ALA A 89 -4.64 -9.63 8.06
C ALA A 89 -3.62 -10.53 7.34
N GLU A 90 -3.12 -10.08 6.18
CA GLU A 90 -2.08 -10.80 5.43
C GLU A 90 -0.77 -10.91 6.22
N CYS A 91 -0.36 -9.83 6.89
CA CYS A 91 0.80 -9.87 7.79
C CYS A 91 0.57 -10.85 8.95
N CYS A 92 -0.61 -10.84 9.57
CA CYS A 92 -0.96 -11.78 10.63
C CYS A 92 -0.94 -13.23 10.15
N LYS A 93 -1.43 -13.53 8.94
CA LYS A 93 -1.32 -14.87 8.34
C LYS A 93 0.13 -15.30 8.18
N SER A 94 0.98 -14.43 7.66
CA SER A 94 2.41 -14.72 7.48
C SER A 94 3.13 -14.96 8.82
N LEU A 95 2.64 -14.37 9.90
CA LEU A 95 3.14 -14.55 11.26
C LEU A 95 2.45 -15.70 12.02
N ALA A 96 1.62 -16.50 11.36
CA ALA A 96 0.78 -17.55 11.93
C ALA A 96 -0.19 -17.09 13.04
N LYS A 97 -0.51 -15.80 13.07
CA LYS A 97 -1.48 -15.17 13.98
C LYS A 97 -2.90 -15.27 13.39
N TYR A 98 -3.41 -16.47 13.24
CA TYR A 98 -4.63 -16.73 12.45
C TYR A 98 -5.90 -16.12 13.06
N SER A 99 -6.03 -16.10 14.38
CA SER A 99 -7.17 -15.48 15.04
C SER A 99 -7.23 -13.97 14.82
N GLU A 100 -6.08 -13.29 14.95
CA GLU A 100 -5.95 -11.85 14.66
C GLU A 100 -6.23 -11.56 13.17
N ALA A 101 -5.76 -12.42 12.28
CA ALA A 101 -6.04 -12.30 10.85
C ALA A 101 -7.54 -12.36 10.54
N LEU A 102 -8.29 -13.26 11.20
CA LEU A 102 -9.76 -13.33 11.06
C LEU A 102 -10.44 -12.03 11.51
N ASP A 103 -10.02 -11.47 12.65
CA ASP A 103 -10.57 -10.22 13.16
C ASP A 103 -10.32 -9.06 12.18
N TYR A 104 -9.14 -8.98 11.60
CA TYR A 104 -8.83 -7.96 10.60
C TYR A 104 -9.64 -8.13 9.30
N TYR A 105 -9.79 -9.36 8.79
CA TYR A 105 -10.66 -9.58 7.62
C TYR A 105 -12.13 -9.26 7.93
N GLN A 106 -12.61 -9.57 9.12
CA GLN A 106 -13.96 -9.24 9.53
C GLN A 106 -14.19 -7.74 9.59
N ASN A 107 -13.23 -6.96 10.12
CA ASN A 107 -13.29 -5.50 10.11
C ASN A 107 -13.29 -4.95 8.68
N ALA A 108 -12.46 -5.48 7.79
CA ALA A 108 -12.46 -5.09 6.38
C ALA A 108 -13.82 -5.35 5.71
N LEU A 109 -14.46 -6.49 5.99
CA LEU A 109 -15.77 -6.87 5.48
C LEU A 109 -16.92 -6.08 6.11
N HIS A 110 -16.76 -5.61 7.36
CA HIS A 110 -17.71 -4.71 7.98
C HIS A 110 -17.76 -3.36 7.27
N ILE A 111 -16.60 -2.85 6.83
CA ILE A 111 -16.49 -1.59 6.09
C ILE A 111 -16.93 -1.76 4.63
N ASN A 112 -16.50 -2.83 3.98
CA ASN A 112 -16.83 -3.16 2.60
C ASN A 112 -17.29 -4.62 2.48
N PRO A 113 -18.60 -4.89 2.66
CA PRO A 113 -19.16 -6.25 2.60
C PRO A 113 -19.00 -6.94 1.24
N ASP A 114 -18.88 -6.17 0.16
CA ASP A 114 -18.76 -6.69 -1.20
C ASP A 114 -17.33 -7.04 -1.62
N ASN A 115 -16.36 -6.88 -0.73
CA ASN A 115 -14.98 -7.24 -1.02
C ASN A 115 -14.81 -8.76 -1.14
N LYS A 116 -14.85 -9.25 -2.38
CA LYS A 116 -14.74 -10.68 -2.69
C LYS A 116 -13.44 -11.29 -2.20
N TYR A 117 -12.33 -10.56 -2.32
CA TYR A 117 -11.02 -11.06 -1.88
C TYR A 117 -11.00 -11.31 -0.36
N ALA A 118 -11.36 -10.30 0.42
CA ALA A 118 -11.40 -10.42 1.88
C ALA A 118 -12.33 -11.56 2.33
N ARG A 119 -13.49 -11.71 1.67
CA ARG A 119 -14.46 -12.79 1.96
C ARG A 119 -13.86 -14.18 1.70
N ILE A 120 -13.19 -14.36 0.56
CA ILE A 120 -12.55 -15.64 0.21
C ILE A 120 -11.45 -15.96 1.23
N GLN A 121 -10.60 -14.99 1.56
CA GLN A 121 -9.51 -15.18 2.53
C GLN A 121 -10.05 -15.52 3.92
N TYR A 122 -11.10 -14.82 4.38
CA TYR A 122 -11.76 -15.07 5.65
C TYR A 122 -12.30 -16.51 5.73
N ILE A 123 -13.09 -16.94 4.73
CA ILE A 123 -13.68 -18.28 4.69
C ILE A 123 -12.58 -19.35 4.61
N SER A 124 -11.58 -19.16 3.74
CA SER A 124 -10.47 -20.09 3.59
C SER A 124 -9.71 -20.27 4.91
N LEU A 125 -9.47 -19.20 5.64
CA LEU A 125 -8.77 -19.23 6.91
C LEU A 125 -9.61 -19.96 7.98
N LEU A 126 -10.92 -19.70 8.05
CA LEU A 126 -11.83 -20.40 8.96
C LEU A 126 -11.84 -21.91 8.69
N MET A 127 -11.92 -22.31 7.42
CA MET A 127 -11.91 -23.71 7.03
C MET A 127 -10.59 -24.40 7.43
N ASN A 128 -9.48 -23.73 7.21
CA ASN A 128 -8.17 -24.26 7.61
C ASN A 128 -8.07 -24.41 9.12
N MET A 129 -8.43 -23.39 9.89
CA MET A 129 -8.40 -23.44 11.36
C MET A 129 -9.31 -24.55 11.93
N LYS A 130 -10.46 -24.78 11.30
CA LYS A 130 -11.35 -25.90 11.71
C LYS A 130 -10.69 -27.27 11.47
N ARG A 131 -10.05 -27.46 10.33
CA ARG A 131 -9.37 -28.72 9.99
C ARG A 131 -8.21 -29.06 10.93
N TYR A 132 -7.53 -28.06 11.50
CA TYR A 132 -6.41 -28.30 12.46
C TYR A 132 -6.87 -28.55 13.89
N ARG A 133 -8.17 -28.38 14.20
CA ARG A 133 -8.75 -28.68 15.53
C ARG A 133 -9.36 -30.09 15.60
N GLU A 134 -9.58 -30.71 14.48
CA GLU A 134 -10.06 -32.09 14.32
C GLU A 134 -8.89 -33.05 14.22
#